data_fadd6a57e449267831e4252e7d4c012e
#
_entry.id   fadd6a57e449267831e4252e7d4c012e
#
_cell.length_a   1.000
_cell.length_b   1.000
_cell.length_c   1.000
_cell.angle_alpha   90.00
_cell.angle_beta   90.00
_cell.angle_gamma   90.00
#
_symmetry.space_group_name_H-M   'P 1'
#
loop_
_entity.id
_entity.type
_entity.pdbx_description
1 polymer ?
#
loop_
_entity_poly.entity_id
_entity_poly.type
_entity_poly.pdbx_seq_one_letter_code
_entity_poly.pdbx_strand_id
1 'polypeptide(L)'
;MSETRPSAHPDVEIIEATKGFERFLRMDVFRFRYRRFSGGWSAERTYDVLRRGQAVGVALYDPDRDEIVLIEQLRLPALLAGASPRQLEVAAGLVDVGETPLMVAVRETREETGLAIKGEPIPIQRYLPSCGASDESVDLFCARVDATEAAGLHGVPEEGEDIRVVVKTLAEVEALLDAGAIENGHTLVALYWLLRHRDHLRQLWGPTAAKNGHGADLLSASPIEKPRI
;
A
#
# COMPACT_ATOMS: atom_id res chain seq x y z
N MET A 1 -1.30 -17.86 -10.34
CA MET A 1 -2.29 -16.88 -9.83
C MET A 1 -3.64 -17.55 -9.74
N SER A 2 -4.25 -17.57 -8.56
CA SER A 2 -5.57 -18.19 -8.34
C SER A 2 -6.61 -17.50 -9.22
N GLU A 3 -7.43 -18.28 -9.95
CA GLU A 3 -8.65 -17.79 -10.57
C GLU A 3 -9.64 -17.43 -9.45
N THR A 4 -9.47 -16.27 -8.83
CA THR A 4 -10.48 -15.74 -7.92
C THR A 4 -11.72 -15.41 -8.74
N ARG A 5 -12.71 -16.32 -8.72
CA ARG A 5 -14.07 -15.96 -9.15
C ARG A 5 -14.49 -14.76 -8.30
N PRO A 6 -14.98 -13.68 -8.92
CA PRO A 6 -15.52 -12.57 -8.14
C PRO A 6 -16.59 -13.11 -7.21
N SER A 7 -16.59 -12.64 -5.96
CA SER A 7 -17.62 -12.98 -4.99
C SER A 7 -18.98 -12.61 -5.55
N ALA A 8 -19.96 -13.50 -5.45
CA ALA A 8 -21.32 -13.23 -5.87
C ALA A 8 -21.85 -12.00 -5.10
N HIS A 9 -22.35 -11.00 -5.82
CA HIS A 9 -22.96 -9.83 -5.23
C HIS A 9 -24.40 -9.68 -5.76
N PRO A 10 -25.41 -9.37 -4.93
CA PRO A 10 -26.81 -9.31 -5.37
C PRO A 10 -27.06 -8.23 -6.43
N ASP A 11 -26.20 -7.21 -6.50
CA ASP A 11 -26.34 -6.10 -7.44
C ASP A 11 -25.51 -6.26 -8.72
N VAL A 12 -24.72 -7.33 -8.86
CA VAL A 12 -23.87 -7.56 -10.03
C VAL A 12 -23.97 -9.01 -10.48
N GLU A 13 -24.26 -9.20 -11.76
CA GLU A 13 -24.24 -10.50 -12.42
C GLU A 13 -23.16 -10.51 -13.49
N ILE A 14 -22.13 -11.33 -13.28
CA ILE A 14 -21.08 -11.57 -14.27
C ILE A 14 -21.59 -12.66 -15.22
N ILE A 15 -21.75 -12.30 -16.48
CA ILE A 15 -22.27 -13.17 -17.54
C ILE A 15 -21.12 -13.99 -18.13
N GLU A 16 -19.98 -13.32 -18.35
CA GLU A 16 -18.81 -13.94 -18.95
C GLU A 16 -17.55 -13.25 -18.50
N ALA A 17 -16.47 -14.01 -18.35
CA ALA A 17 -15.12 -13.50 -18.09
C ALA A 17 -14.17 -14.21 -19.06
N THR A 18 -13.44 -13.43 -19.86
CA THR A 18 -12.49 -13.92 -20.84
C THR A 18 -11.12 -13.27 -20.62
N LYS A 19 -10.05 -14.03 -20.88
CA LYS A 19 -8.69 -13.50 -20.87
C LYS A 19 -8.47 -12.65 -22.13
N GLY A 20 -8.16 -11.37 -21.97
CA GLY A 20 -7.88 -10.48 -23.09
C GLY A 20 -6.39 -10.40 -23.42
N PHE A 21 -5.54 -10.11 -22.44
CA PHE A 21 -4.10 -9.96 -22.61
C PHE A 21 -3.37 -10.51 -21.38
N GLU A 22 -2.22 -11.16 -21.59
CA GLU A 22 -1.38 -11.65 -20.49
C GLU A 22 0.11 -11.63 -20.89
N ARG A 23 0.86 -10.84 -20.13
CA ARG A 23 2.32 -10.82 -20.10
C ARG A 23 2.74 -10.57 -18.65
N PHE A 24 3.58 -9.57 -18.39
CA PHE A 24 3.85 -9.09 -17.02
C PHE A 24 2.57 -8.59 -16.32
N LEU A 25 1.71 -7.91 -17.07
CA LEU A 25 0.37 -7.55 -16.61
C LEU A 25 -0.67 -8.46 -17.29
N ARG A 26 -1.76 -8.73 -16.59
CA ARG A 26 -2.93 -9.44 -17.13
C ARG A 26 -4.12 -8.47 -17.20
N MET A 27 -4.83 -8.52 -18.32
CA MET A 27 -6.09 -7.82 -18.52
C MET A 27 -7.17 -8.83 -18.91
N ASP A 28 -8.26 -8.85 -18.17
CA ASP A 28 -9.41 -9.68 -18.45
C ASP A 28 -10.59 -8.82 -18.92
N VAL A 29 -11.43 -9.40 -19.77
CA VAL A 29 -12.65 -8.78 -20.29
C VAL A 29 -13.85 -9.40 -19.59
N PHE A 30 -14.66 -8.58 -18.94
CA PHE A 30 -15.87 -9.00 -18.24
C PHE A 30 -17.10 -8.48 -18.94
N ARG A 31 -18.04 -9.37 -19.25
CA ARG A 31 -19.39 -9.03 -19.67
C ARG A 31 -20.32 -9.23 -18.48
N PHE A 32 -21.04 -8.18 -18.09
CA PHE A 32 -21.82 -8.14 -16.86
C PHE A 32 -23.03 -7.22 -16.97
N ARG A 33 -23.94 -7.29 -15.98
CA ARG A 33 -24.98 -6.31 -15.72
C ARG A 33 -25.09 -6.03 -14.22
N TYR A 34 -25.70 -4.89 -13.89
CA TYR A 34 -25.82 -4.46 -12.50
C TYR A 34 -27.24 -3.90 -12.21
N ARG A 35 -27.62 -3.88 -10.93
CA ARG A 35 -28.85 -3.25 -10.45
C ARG A 35 -28.73 -1.74 -10.55
N ARG A 36 -29.68 -1.09 -11.24
CA ARG A 36 -29.72 0.38 -11.36
C ARG A 36 -30.36 0.98 -10.11
N PHE A 37 -29.92 2.16 -9.72
CA PHE A 37 -30.57 2.94 -8.66
C PHE A 37 -32.04 3.27 -8.95
N SER A 38 -32.40 3.40 -10.24
CA SER A 38 -33.76 3.59 -10.70
C SER A 38 -34.60 2.30 -10.70
N GLY A 39 -34.06 1.18 -10.26
CA GLY A 39 -34.65 -0.14 -10.26
C GLY A 39 -34.38 -0.93 -11.54
N GLY A 40 -34.53 -2.25 -11.45
CA GLY A 40 -34.27 -3.19 -12.55
C GLY A 40 -32.78 -3.35 -12.86
N TRP A 41 -32.48 -4.17 -13.85
CA TRP A 41 -31.12 -4.43 -14.33
C TRP A 41 -30.71 -3.42 -15.41
N SER A 42 -29.41 -3.14 -15.49
CA SER A 42 -28.82 -2.41 -16.63
C SER A 42 -28.88 -3.29 -17.90
N ALA A 43 -28.66 -2.66 -19.07
CA ALA A 43 -28.21 -3.40 -20.23
C ALA A 43 -26.85 -4.08 -19.92
N GLU A 44 -26.51 -5.10 -20.68
CA GLU A 44 -25.18 -5.72 -20.61
C GLU A 44 -24.09 -4.69 -20.92
N ARG A 45 -22.98 -4.80 -20.20
CA ARG A 45 -21.79 -3.97 -20.37
C ARG A 45 -20.55 -4.84 -20.46
N THR A 46 -19.55 -4.31 -21.12
CA THR A 46 -18.21 -4.92 -21.19
C THR A 46 -17.21 -3.99 -20.55
N TYR A 47 -16.36 -4.53 -19.65
CA TYR A 47 -15.23 -3.84 -19.02
C TYR A 47 -13.96 -4.62 -19.23
N ASP A 48 -12.91 -3.89 -19.53
CA ASP A 48 -11.54 -4.37 -19.46
C ASP A 48 -11.02 -4.08 -18.04
N VAL A 49 -10.56 -5.11 -17.35
CA VAL A 49 -10.09 -5.00 -15.97
C VAL A 49 -8.62 -5.43 -15.89
N LEU A 50 -7.76 -4.52 -15.43
CA LEU A 50 -6.38 -4.84 -15.09
C LEU A 50 -6.38 -5.72 -13.83
N ARG A 51 -5.87 -6.95 -13.97
CA ARG A 51 -5.77 -7.93 -12.89
C ARG A 51 -4.40 -7.78 -12.21
N ARG A 52 -4.38 -7.02 -11.12
CA ARG A 52 -3.14 -6.70 -10.40
C ARG A 52 -3.02 -7.48 -9.10
N GLY A 53 -4.14 -7.78 -8.45
CA GLY A 53 -4.18 -8.50 -7.19
C GLY A 53 -3.96 -7.61 -5.98
N GLN A 54 -3.41 -8.20 -4.93
CA GLN A 54 -3.20 -7.54 -3.65
C GLN A 54 -1.75 -7.08 -3.52
N ALA A 55 -1.57 -5.85 -3.05
CA ALA A 55 -0.28 -5.27 -2.72
C ALA A 55 -0.24 -4.84 -1.25
N VAL A 56 0.96 -4.62 -0.75
CA VAL A 56 1.23 -4.12 0.60
C VAL A 56 2.17 -2.93 0.49
N GLY A 57 1.94 -1.88 1.29
CA GLY A 57 2.88 -0.79 1.47
C GLY A 57 3.16 -0.54 2.96
N VAL A 58 4.36 -0.10 3.29
CA VAL A 58 4.80 0.05 4.69
C VAL A 58 5.44 1.43 4.92
N ALA A 59 4.80 2.26 5.76
CA ALA A 59 5.42 3.47 6.29
C ALA A 59 6.42 3.10 7.39
N LEU A 60 7.71 3.23 7.12
CA LEU A 60 8.80 2.84 8.02
C LEU A 60 9.22 4.05 8.86
N TYR A 61 8.71 4.14 10.09
CA TYR A 61 8.88 5.29 10.98
C TYR A 61 9.83 5.03 12.12
N ASP A 62 10.75 5.97 12.36
CA ASP A 62 11.60 6.04 13.53
C ASP A 62 11.06 7.12 14.49
N PRO A 63 10.38 6.74 15.57
CA PRO A 63 9.78 7.67 16.51
C PRO A 63 10.79 8.39 17.40
N ASP A 64 12.00 7.83 17.56
CA ASP A 64 13.05 8.40 18.39
C ASP A 64 13.71 9.58 17.70
N ARG A 65 13.81 9.52 16.36
CA ARG A 65 14.40 10.54 15.49
C ARG A 65 13.37 11.43 14.80
N ASP A 66 12.11 10.98 14.80
CA ASP A 66 11.01 11.61 14.07
C ASP A 66 11.26 11.63 12.56
N GLU A 67 11.75 10.51 12.05
CA GLU A 67 12.15 10.29 10.67
C GLU A 67 11.37 9.16 10.03
N ILE A 68 11.17 9.24 8.73
CA ILE A 68 10.62 8.15 7.91
C ILE A 68 11.67 7.67 6.91
N VAL A 69 11.73 6.37 6.71
CA VAL A 69 12.51 5.75 5.65
C VAL A 69 11.61 5.52 4.45
N LEU A 70 11.99 6.10 3.34
CA LEU A 70 11.36 5.97 2.03
C LEU A 70 12.34 5.34 1.05
N ILE A 71 11.84 4.94 -0.09
CA ILE A 71 12.64 4.47 -1.22
C ILE A 71 12.45 5.37 -2.43
N GLU A 72 13.47 5.47 -3.25
CA GLU A 72 13.39 6.11 -4.55
C GLU A 72 13.73 5.11 -5.64
N GLN A 73 12.83 4.97 -6.62
CA GLN A 73 13.01 4.06 -7.74
C GLN A 73 12.41 4.61 -9.03
N LEU A 74 12.79 4.01 -10.17
CA LEU A 74 12.29 4.39 -11.47
C LEU A 74 10.92 3.76 -11.76
N ARG A 75 9.94 4.60 -12.13
CA ARG A 75 8.59 4.21 -12.54
C ARG A 75 8.29 4.73 -13.95
N LEU A 76 8.47 3.88 -14.95
CA LEU A 76 8.15 4.23 -16.35
C LEU A 76 6.71 4.75 -16.52
N PRO A 77 5.67 4.18 -15.87
CA PRO A 77 4.31 4.71 -15.98
C PRO A 77 4.18 6.16 -15.49
N ALA A 78 4.93 6.57 -14.48
CA ALA A 78 4.92 7.96 -14.01
C ALA A 78 5.43 8.92 -15.10
N LEU A 79 6.51 8.56 -15.80
CA LEU A 79 7.01 9.33 -16.94
C LEU A 79 5.94 9.48 -18.02
N LEU A 80 5.22 8.40 -18.36
CA LEU A 80 4.14 8.43 -19.35
C LEU A 80 2.94 9.26 -18.93
N ALA A 81 2.74 9.43 -17.62
CA ALA A 81 1.74 10.33 -17.04
C ALA A 81 2.20 11.80 -16.96
N GLY A 82 3.43 12.12 -17.36
CA GLY A 82 3.99 13.47 -17.29
C GLY A 82 4.62 13.82 -15.93
N ALA A 83 4.75 12.85 -15.03
CA ALA A 83 5.39 13.00 -13.73
C ALA A 83 6.89 12.66 -13.78
N SER A 84 7.62 12.92 -12.68
CA SER A 84 9.00 12.45 -12.55
C SER A 84 9.07 10.92 -12.65
N PRO A 85 9.97 10.35 -13.45
CA PRO A 85 10.13 8.88 -13.47
C PRO A 85 10.78 8.35 -12.18
N ARG A 86 11.48 9.18 -11.43
CA ARG A 86 11.99 8.81 -10.11
C ARG A 86 10.98 9.20 -9.06
N GLN A 87 10.34 8.18 -8.50
CA GLN A 87 9.30 8.34 -7.51
C GLN A 87 9.84 8.07 -6.11
N LEU A 88 9.43 8.93 -5.15
CA LEU A 88 9.67 8.71 -3.73
C LEU A 88 8.48 7.94 -3.17
N GLU A 89 8.74 6.75 -2.62
CA GLU A 89 7.70 5.78 -2.27
C GLU A 89 7.92 5.20 -0.86
N VAL A 90 6.85 4.70 -0.25
CA VAL A 90 6.97 3.74 0.86
C VAL A 90 7.40 2.39 0.32
N ALA A 91 8.08 1.56 1.10
CA ALA A 91 8.41 0.19 0.74
C ALA A 91 7.13 -0.59 0.41
N ALA A 92 7.10 -1.32 -0.71
CA ALA A 92 5.86 -1.94 -1.19
C ALA A 92 6.08 -3.08 -2.17
N GLY A 93 5.28 -4.15 -2.05
CA GLY A 93 5.29 -5.26 -2.99
C GLY A 93 3.97 -5.99 -3.11
N LEU A 94 3.93 -6.96 -4.01
CA LEU A 94 2.76 -7.80 -4.26
C LEU A 94 2.69 -8.95 -3.25
N VAL A 95 1.47 -9.37 -2.94
CA VAL A 95 1.21 -10.56 -2.13
C VAL A 95 1.25 -11.79 -3.02
N ASP A 96 2.24 -12.63 -2.82
CA ASP A 96 2.37 -13.91 -3.51
C ASP A 96 1.46 -14.99 -2.94
N VAL A 97 1.31 -16.07 -3.71
CA VAL A 97 0.48 -17.22 -3.29
C VAL A 97 1.07 -17.85 -2.02
N GLY A 98 0.26 -17.85 -0.97
CA GLY A 98 0.64 -18.41 0.34
C GLY A 98 1.20 -17.39 1.32
N GLU A 99 1.40 -16.14 0.91
CA GLU A 99 1.78 -15.06 1.81
C GLU A 99 0.56 -14.38 2.44
N THR A 100 0.78 -13.83 3.63
CA THR A 100 -0.14 -12.87 4.25
C THR A 100 0.38 -11.45 4.04
N PRO A 101 -0.47 -10.41 4.09
CA PRO A 101 -0.03 -9.02 3.99
C PRO A 101 1.07 -8.66 5.00
N LEU A 102 1.03 -9.22 6.20
CA LEU A 102 2.04 -8.99 7.22
C LEU A 102 3.40 -9.61 6.86
N MET A 103 3.40 -10.80 6.26
CA MET A 103 4.64 -11.44 5.77
C MET A 103 5.28 -10.59 4.68
N VAL A 104 4.48 -10.08 3.75
CA VAL A 104 4.96 -9.18 2.68
C VAL A 104 5.52 -7.88 3.26
N ALA A 105 4.84 -7.27 4.25
CA ALA A 105 5.34 -6.08 4.92
C ALA A 105 6.75 -6.26 5.49
N VAL A 106 7.01 -7.42 6.10
CA VAL A 106 8.34 -7.76 6.66
C VAL A 106 9.36 -8.03 5.56
N ARG A 107 9.00 -8.81 4.54
CA ARG A 107 9.86 -9.17 3.41
C ARG A 107 10.29 -7.94 2.63
N GLU A 108 9.34 -7.13 2.17
CA GLU A 108 9.61 -5.92 1.36
C GLU A 108 10.41 -4.87 2.13
N THR A 109 10.14 -4.69 3.43
CA THR A 109 10.97 -3.80 4.26
C THR A 109 12.43 -4.23 4.20
N ARG A 110 12.70 -5.54 4.30
CA ARG A 110 14.07 -6.05 4.29
C ARG A 110 14.72 -5.98 2.91
N GLU A 111 13.99 -6.33 1.85
CA GLU A 111 14.49 -6.38 0.47
C GLU A 111 14.77 -4.98 -0.08
N GLU A 112 13.86 -4.03 0.16
CA GLU A 112 13.97 -2.68 -0.40
C GLU A 112 14.76 -1.68 0.48
N THR A 113 14.95 -1.97 1.78
CA THR A 113 15.64 -1.02 2.69
C THR A 113 16.76 -1.64 3.53
N GLY A 114 16.88 -2.96 3.57
CA GLY A 114 17.80 -3.68 4.46
C GLY A 114 17.39 -3.66 5.93
N LEU A 115 16.35 -2.94 6.31
CA LEU A 115 15.94 -2.75 7.70
C LEU A 115 15.14 -3.93 8.25
N ALA A 116 15.14 -4.04 9.58
CA ALA A 116 14.26 -4.93 10.32
C ALA A 116 13.16 -4.13 11.03
N ILE A 117 11.93 -4.60 10.92
CA ILE A 117 10.79 -4.05 11.68
C ILE A 117 10.96 -4.35 13.16
N LYS A 118 10.75 -3.36 14.03
CA LYS A 118 10.79 -3.48 15.49
C LYS A 118 9.38 -3.61 16.05
N GLY A 119 9.01 -4.80 16.51
CA GLY A 119 7.67 -5.11 17.01
C GLY A 119 6.67 -5.44 15.90
N GLU A 120 5.39 -5.27 16.20
CA GLU A 120 4.31 -5.59 15.26
C GLU A 120 3.91 -4.33 14.46
N PRO A 121 3.81 -4.41 13.11
CA PRO A 121 3.30 -3.34 12.28
C PRO A 121 1.84 -3.01 12.61
N ILE A 122 1.51 -1.73 12.57
CA ILE A 122 0.15 -1.23 12.81
C ILE A 122 -0.56 -1.13 11.45
N PRO A 123 -1.73 -1.76 11.26
CA PRO A 123 -2.53 -1.57 10.06
C PRO A 123 -2.98 -0.11 9.93
N ILE A 124 -2.75 0.49 8.76
CA ILE A 124 -3.25 1.82 8.43
C ILE A 124 -4.65 1.69 7.84
N GLN A 125 -4.73 1.13 6.63
CA GLN A 125 -5.97 0.97 5.89
C GLN A 125 -5.77 0.07 4.68
N ARG A 126 -6.84 -0.66 4.32
CA ARG A 126 -6.96 -1.27 2.99
C ARG A 126 -7.75 -0.35 2.07
N TYR A 127 -7.26 -0.12 0.86
CA TYR A 127 -7.93 0.71 -0.13
C TYR A 127 -7.73 0.19 -1.57
N LEU A 128 -8.49 0.75 -2.50
CA LEU A 128 -8.44 0.42 -3.91
C LEU A 128 -7.85 1.63 -4.68
N PRO A 129 -6.64 1.54 -5.21
CA PRO A 129 -5.97 2.67 -5.86
C PRO A 129 -6.68 3.13 -7.14
N SER A 130 -7.31 2.22 -7.87
CA SER A 130 -7.96 2.52 -9.14
C SER A 130 -9.17 1.59 -9.38
N CYS A 131 -10.20 1.69 -8.53
CA CYS A 131 -11.37 0.81 -8.59
C CYS A 131 -12.20 0.92 -9.88
N GLY A 132 -11.93 1.88 -10.75
CA GLY A 132 -12.56 2.03 -12.06
C GLY A 132 -11.89 1.24 -13.19
N ALA A 133 -10.67 0.72 -12.97
CA ALA A 133 -9.90 0.07 -14.03
C ALA A 133 -9.14 -1.18 -13.58
N SER A 134 -8.90 -1.35 -12.28
CA SER A 134 -8.10 -2.45 -11.72
C SER A 134 -8.81 -3.11 -10.55
N ASP A 135 -8.53 -4.41 -10.35
CA ASP A 135 -8.90 -5.15 -9.14
C ASP A 135 -7.84 -5.03 -8.02
N GLU A 136 -6.85 -4.16 -8.22
CA GLU A 136 -5.82 -3.93 -7.23
C GLU A 136 -6.39 -3.49 -5.89
N SER A 137 -5.91 -4.11 -4.83
CA SER A 137 -6.16 -3.68 -3.46
C SER A 137 -4.84 -3.55 -2.72
N VAL A 138 -4.71 -2.53 -1.87
CA VAL A 138 -3.48 -2.26 -1.12
C VAL A 138 -3.76 -2.27 0.36
N ASP A 139 -3.02 -3.08 1.10
CA ASP A 139 -2.99 -3.04 2.56
C ASP A 139 -1.79 -2.19 3.00
N LEU A 140 -2.05 -1.07 3.68
CA LEU A 140 -1.01 -0.21 4.23
C LEU A 140 -0.77 -0.48 5.70
N PHE A 141 0.51 -0.49 6.07
CA PHE A 141 0.99 -0.61 7.44
C PHE A 141 1.91 0.56 7.83
N CYS A 142 2.00 0.83 9.12
CA CYS A 142 3.05 1.63 9.72
C CYS A 142 3.90 0.72 10.60
N ALA A 143 5.21 0.75 10.43
CA ALA A 143 6.13 -0.10 11.18
C ALA A 143 7.24 0.73 11.81
N ARG A 144 7.62 0.39 13.07
CA ARG A 144 8.77 0.98 13.74
C ARG A 144 10.06 0.40 13.19
N VAL A 145 11.00 1.27 12.87
CA VAL A 145 12.36 0.90 12.44
C VAL A 145 13.42 1.72 13.18
N ASP A 146 14.69 1.48 12.89
CA ASP A 146 15.82 2.32 13.28
C ASP A 146 16.37 2.99 12.01
N ALA A 147 16.10 4.26 11.86
CA ALA A 147 16.52 4.99 10.66
C ALA A 147 18.04 5.23 10.61
N THR A 148 18.78 5.02 11.70
CA THR A 148 20.25 5.13 11.70
C THR A 148 20.93 4.08 10.83
N GLU A 149 20.27 2.95 10.58
CA GLU A 149 20.75 1.86 9.75
C GLU A 149 20.34 2.00 8.28
N ALA A 150 19.48 3.00 7.98
CA ALA A 150 18.88 3.17 6.65
C ALA A 150 19.85 3.90 5.70
N ALA A 151 20.42 3.17 4.75
CA ALA A 151 21.30 3.73 3.73
C ALA A 151 21.51 2.76 2.55
N GLY A 152 21.97 3.29 1.44
CA GLY A 152 22.50 2.50 0.34
C GLY A 152 21.52 2.21 -0.80
N LEU A 153 21.92 1.23 -1.61
CA LEU A 153 21.16 0.72 -2.74
C LEU A 153 20.68 -0.69 -2.40
N HIS A 154 19.43 -0.97 -2.71
CA HIS A 154 18.73 -2.19 -2.37
C HIS A 154 17.85 -2.65 -3.55
N GLY A 155 16.98 -3.61 -3.29
CA GLY A 155 16.10 -4.25 -4.27
C GLY A 155 16.65 -5.62 -4.69
N VAL A 156 15.84 -6.35 -5.42
CA VAL A 156 16.15 -7.70 -5.93
C VAL A 156 16.64 -7.61 -7.38
N PRO A 157 17.94 -7.82 -7.66
CA PRO A 157 18.50 -7.66 -9.02
C PRO A 157 17.82 -8.54 -10.07
N GLU A 158 17.37 -9.74 -9.68
CA GLU A 158 16.68 -10.69 -10.55
C GLU A 158 15.30 -10.15 -11.01
N GLU A 159 14.71 -9.22 -10.24
CA GLU A 159 13.48 -8.52 -10.57
C GLU A 159 13.74 -7.19 -11.31
N GLY A 160 14.99 -6.85 -11.52
CA GLY A 160 15.41 -5.62 -12.20
C GLY A 160 15.24 -4.37 -11.33
N GLU A 161 15.25 -4.52 -10.02
CA GLU A 161 15.10 -3.42 -9.08
C GLU A 161 16.42 -2.69 -8.83
N ASP A 162 16.35 -1.35 -8.86
CA ASP A 162 17.42 -0.41 -8.51
C ASP A 162 16.81 0.64 -7.58
N ILE A 163 16.91 0.38 -6.27
CA ILE A 163 16.21 1.10 -5.22
C ILE A 163 17.22 1.86 -4.36
N ARG A 164 17.01 3.16 -4.17
CA ARG A 164 17.77 4.00 -3.26
C ARG A 164 16.99 4.29 -2.00
N VAL A 165 17.55 3.99 -0.83
CA VAL A 165 16.97 4.34 0.46
C VAL A 165 17.16 5.83 0.72
N VAL A 166 16.09 6.50 1.18
CA VAL A 166 16.02 7.93 1.47
C VAL A 166 15.39 8.14 2.84
N VAL A 167 16.14 8.75 3.77
CA VAL A 167 15.61 9.13 5.08
C VAL A 167 15.14 10.59 5.03
N LYS A 168 13.97 10.86 5.59
CA LYS A 168 13.39 12.20 5.70
C LYS A 168 12.85 12.44 7.10
N THR A 169 13.08 13.63 7.62
CA THR A 169 12.34 14.11 8.80
C THR A 169 10.87 14.32 8.44
N LEU A 170 9.96 14.19 9.41
CA LEU A 170 8.55 14.46 9.14
C LEU A 170 8.29 15.92 8.72
N ALA A 171 9.12 16.89 9.16
CA ALA A 171 9.04 18.27 8.69
C ALA A 171 9.39 18.41 7.19
N GLU A 172 10.40 17.66 6.70
CA GLU A 172 10.69 17.62 5.26
C GLU A 172 9.55 16.96 4.48
N VAL A 173 8.94 15.91 5.05
CA VAL A 173 7.77 15.24 4.43
C VAL A 173 6.60 16.20 4.32
N GLU A 174 6.27 16.97 5.36
CA GLU A 174 5.23 18.00 5.31
C GLU A 174 5.50 19.00 4.19
N ALA A 175 6.73 19.51 4.08
CA ALA A 175 7.12 20.42 3.01
C ALA A 175 6.99 19.80 1.59
N LEU A 176 7.35 18.53 1.44
CA LEU A 176 7.19 17.81 0.16
C LEU A 176 5.72 17.61 -0.22
N LEU A 177 4.86 17.29 0.76
CA LEU A 177 3.42 17.15 0.54
C LEU A 177 2.77 18.48 0.18
N ASP A 178 3.10 19.56 0.88
CA ASP A 178 2.60 20.92 0.60
C ASP A 178 3.04 21.43 -0.77
N ALA A 179 4.23 21.05 -1.22
CA ALA A 179 4.74 21.36 -2.55
C ALA A 179 4.15 20.46 -3.66
N GLY A 180 3.37 19.43 -3.33
CA GLY A 180 2.88 18.43 -4.30
C GLY A 180 3.98 17.59 -4.92
N ALA A 181 5.12 17.44 -4.23
CA ALA A 181 6.27 16.70 -4.75
C ALA A 181 6.16 15.17 -4.57
N ILE A 182 5.18 14.71 -3.79
CA ILE A 182 4.83 13.30 -3.64
C ILE A 182 3.62 13.01 -4.53
N GLU A 183 3.81 12.18 -5.55
CA GLU A 183 2.76 11.87 -6.53
C GLU A 183 2.28 10.41 -6.44
N ASN A 184 3.04 9.53 -5.77
CA ASN A 184 2.68 8.13 -5.56
C ASN A 184 1.51 8.01 -4.57
N GLY A 185 0.40 7.39 -4.99
CA GLY A 185 -0.83 7.30 -4.20
C GLY A 185 -0.68 6.52 -2.89
N HIS A 186 0.09 5.43 -2.88
CA HIS A 186 0.34 4.62 -1.67
C HIS A 186 1.09 5.45 -0.63
N THR A 187 2.10 6.16 -1.07
CA THR A 187 2.93 7.05 -0.27
C THR A 187 2.11 8.20 0.29
N LEU A 188 1.29 8.86 -0.52
CA LEU A 188 0.39 9.94 -0.05
C LEU A 188 -0.51 9.49 1.09
N VAL A 189 -1.21 8.36 0.92
CA VAL A 189 -2.12 7.84 1.95
C VAL A 189 -1.35 7.50 3.23
N ALA A 190 -0.21 6.84 3.11
CA ALA A 190 0.62 6.44 4.24
C ALA A 190 1.19 7.65 4.99
N LEU A 191 1.69 8.66 4.28
CA LEU A 191 2.28 9.86 4.88
C LEU A 191 1.24 10.74 5.57
N TYR A 192 0.07 11.00 4.95
CA TYR A 192 -1.01 11.72 5.60
C TYR A 192 -1.52 11.02 6.86
N TRP A 193 -1.61 9.69 6.82
CA TRP A 193 -1.96 8.92 8.00
C TRP A 193 -0.89 9.04 9.10
N LEU A 194 0.40 8.91 8.74
CA LEU A 194 1.52 9.01 9.67
C LEU A 194 1.54 10.37 10.36
N LEU A 195 1.44 11.47 9.61
CA LEU A 195 1.42 12.83 10.16
C LEU A 195 0.25 13.03 11.14
N ARG A 196 -0.92 12.51 10.82
CA ARG A 196 -2.10 12.58 11.70
C ARG A 196 -1.92 11.79 12.99
N HIS A 197 -1.15 10.71 12.97
CA HIS A 197 -0.97 9.81 14.13
C HIS A 197 0.40 9.94 14.79
N ARG A 198 1.24 10.88 14.35
CA ARG A 198 2.62 11.08 14.81
C ARG A 198 2.76 11.09 16.32
N ASP A 199 2.00 11.93 17.02
CA ASP A 199 2.11 12.08 18.47
C ASP A 199 1.73 10.78 19.21
N HIS A 200 0.71 10.10 18.72
CA HIS A 200 0.30 8.80 19.27
C HIS A 200 1.38 7.73 19.05
N LEU A 201 1.98 7.66 17.87
CA LEU A 201 3.06 6.71 17.57
C LEU A 201 4.32 7.01 18.40
N ARG A 202 4.65 8.27 18.64
CA ARG A 202 5.76 8.66 19.51
C ARG A 202 5.49 8.31 20.97
N GLN A 203 4.26 8.40 21.44
CA GLN A 203 3.89 7.92 22.77
C GLN A 203 3.97 6.39 22.88
N LEU A 204 3.55 5.68 21.84
CA LEU A 204 3.53 4.22 21.79
C LEU A 204 4.92 3.63 21.66
N TRP A 205 5.76 4.19 20.81
CA TRP A 205 7.04 3.60 20.40
C TRP A 205 8.28 4.39 20.82
N GLY A 206 8.14 5.65 21.23
CA GLY A 206 9.24 6.52 21.57
C GLY A 206 9.92 6.19 22.91
N PRO A 207 11.00 6.91 23.27
CA PRO A 207 11.82 6.61 24.46
C PRO A 207 11.05 6.66 25.79
N THR A 208 9.93 7.39 25.81
CA THR A 208 9.06 7.50 27.00
C THR A 208 8.21 6.25 27.25
N ALA A 209 7.94 5.45 26.21
CA ALA A 209 7.15 4.22 26.32
C ALA A 209 7.86 3.15 27.16
N ALA A 210 9.17 3.08 27.09
CA ALA A 210 9.99 2.13 27.86
C ALA A 210 9.91 2.35 29.39
N LYS A 211 9.52 3.56 29.85
CA LYS A 211 9.42 3.91 31.27
C LYS A 211 8.05 3.58 31.90
N ASN A 212 7.00 3.39 31.08
CA ASN A 212 5.62 3.29 31.58
C ASN A 212 5.03 1.87 31.60
N GLY A 213 5.77 0.85 31.16
CA GLY A 213 5.39 -0.56 31.32
C GLY A 213 4.00 -0.98 30.75
N HIS A 214 3.38 -0.17 29.91
CA HIS A 214 2.02 -0.39 29.39
C HIS A 214 2.03 -0.65 27.88
N GLY A 215 2.48 -1.84 27.53
CA GLY A 215 2.54 -2.31 26.13
C GLY A 215 1.44 -3.28 25.74
N ALA A 216 0.27 -3.28 26.39
CA ALA A 216 -0.65 -4.42 26.22
C ALA A 216 -2.11 -4.13 25.83
N ASP A 217 -2.54 -2.87 25.62
CA ASP A 217 -4.00 -2.65 25.56
C ASP A 217 -4.55 -1.83 24.38
N LEU A 218 -3.83 -1.72 23.26
CA LEU A 218 -4.33 -1.00 22.08
C LEU A 218 -4.77 -1.89 20.91
N LEU A 219 -4.71 -3.21 21.04
CA LEU A 219 -5.30 -4.17 20.10
C LEU A 219 -6.81 -4.37 20.29
N SER A 220 -7.42 -3.69 21.27
CA SER A 220 -8.87 -3.76 21.53
C SER A 220 -9.70 -2.74 20.74
N ALA A 221 -9.10 -1.90 19.90
CA ALA A 221 -9.86 -1.21 18.87
C ALA A 221 -10.30 -2.28 17.87
N SER A 222 -11.54 -2.76 18.07
CA SER A 222 -12.24 -3.64 17.14
C SER A 222 -11.97 -3.20 15.69
N PRO A 223 -11.77 -4.13 14.76
CA PRO A 223 -11.72 -3.78 13.35
C PRO A 223 -12.95 -2.92 13.08
N ILE A 224 -12.74 -1.74 12.48
CA ILE A 224 -13.82 -0.85 12.09
C ILE A 224 -14.80 -1.71 11.29
N GLU A 225 -15.92 -2.08 11.92
CA GLU A 225 -17.00 -2.75 11.21
C GLU A 225 -17.34 -1.84 10.04
N LYS A 226 -17.12 -2.32 8.84
CA LYS A 226 -17.49 -1.57 7.64
C LYS A 226 -19.00 -1.33 7.76
N PRO A 227 -19.46 -0.07 7.77
CA PRO A 227 -20.89 0.19 7.72
C PRO A 227 -21.43 -0.53 6.49
N ARG A 228 -22.47 -1.32 6.65
CA ARG A 228 -23.22 -1.88 5.53
C ARG A 228 -23.88 -0.68 4.84
N ILE A 229 -23.32 -0.28 3.69
CA ILE A 229 -23.96 0.68 2.78
C ILE A 229 -25.02 -0.07 1.98
#